data_0afddbe380ddd3d041417d5408e13b49
#
_entry.id   0afddbe380ddd3d041417d5408e13b49
#
_cell.length_a   1.000
_cell.length_b   1.000
_cell.length_c   1.000
_cell.angle_alpha   90.00
_cell.angle_beta   90.00
_cell.angle_gamma   90.00
#
_symmetry.space_group_name_H-M   'P 1'
#
loop_
_entity.id
_entity.type
_entity.pdbx_description
1 polymer ?
#
loop_
_entity_poly.entity_id
_entity_poly.type
_entity_poly.pdbx_seq_one_letter_code
_entity_poly.pdbx_strand_id
1 'polypeptide(L)'
;MSVQKTNDPSTDARTRPSRRAPLIAAAVAVVAALAVTAAVGLGGGDDKAAGSGNGTVAAISGGSDGTKAATVLDRPFTKPDLVLTDTKGQKFDLRAQTKGKPTLIYFGYTHCPDVCPLTMSNIAIAKKQLPKADQDKLQVVFVTTDPERDTSAELGKWLPAAGDPSFIGLTGDFTTIQAGARQIGIGIDPPKKEKDGSVVSMHGAQVIAFSPTTDQGYVLYGEDTRVEDYAKDLPKLIKGENP
;
A
#
# COMPACT_ATOMS: atom_id res chain seq x y z
N MET A 1 -4.82 -43.18 57.46
CA MET A 1 -5.89 -43.94 56.82
C MET A 1 -6.01 -43.40 55.39
N SER A 2 -5.28 -44.00 54.46
CA SER A 2 -5.67 -45.05 53.50
C SER A 2 -7.00 -44.70 52.82
N VAL A 3 -7.07 -44.59 51.49
CA VAL A 3 -6.82 -45.60 50.46
C VAL A 3 -6.69 -44.91 49.11
N GLN A 4 -5.69 -45.36 48.36
CA GLN A 4 -5.56 -45.23 46.90
C GLN A 4 -6.69 -46.01 46.18
N LYS A 5 -7.10 -45.55 45.00
CA LYS A 5 -7.53 -46.48 43.94
C LYS A 5 -7.21 -45.89 42.56
N THR A 6 -6.24 -46.49 41.98
CA THR A 6 -5.89 -46.55 40.56
C THR A 6 -7.03 -47.15 39.74
N ASN A 7 -7.23 -46.69 38.51
CA ASN A 7 -7.51 -47.54 37.36
C ASN A 7 -7.30 -46.78 36.04
N ASP A 8 -6.42 -47.31 35.29
CA ASP A 8 -6.08 -47.17 33.89
C ASP A 8 -6.72 -48.37 33.12
N PRO A 9 -6.52 -48.52 31.82
CA PRO A 9 -7.01 -47.82 30.65
C PRO A 9 -7.93 -48.72 29.79
N SER A 10 -8.56 -48.20 28.78
CA SER A 10 -8.93 -49.05 27.64
C SER A 10 -9.05 -48.25 26.34
N THR A 11 -8.07 -48.45 25.56
CA THR A 11 -8.07 -48.73 24.10
C THR A 11 -9.45 -48.77 23.46
N ASP A 12 -9.72 -47.90 22.50
CA ASP A 12 -10.55 -48.32 21.36
C ASP A 12 -10.04 -47.71 20.06
N ALA A 13 -9.50 -48.55 19.24
CA ALA A 13 -9.08 -48.33 17.86
C ALA A 13 -10.29 -48.54 16.94
N ARG A 14 -10.72 -47.49 16.23
CA ARG A 14 -11.66 -47.68 15.11
C ARG A 14 -11.19 -46.93 13.87
N THR A 15 -10.57 -47.73 13.01
CA THR A 15 -10.75 -47.85 11.55
C THR A 15 -11.10 -46.60 10.75
N ARG A 16 -10.10 -46.15 9.98
CA ARG A 16 -10.27 -45.32 8.77
C ARG A 16 -10.93 -46.10 7.64
N PRO A 17 -11.82 -45.52 6.86
CA PRO A 17 -12.03 -45.94 5.48
C PRO A 17 -11.28 -45.02 4.52
N SER A 18 -10.37 -45.61 3.77
CA SER A 18 -9.77 -45.07 2.56
C SER A 18 -10.84 -44.87 1.50
N ARG A 19 -10.98 -43.67 0.96
CA ARG A 19 -11.70 -43.47 -0.30
C ARG A 19 -10.73 -42.99 -1.37
N ARG A 20 -10.61 -43.90 -2.32
CA ARG A 20 -9.85 -43.76 -3.57
C ARG A 20 -10.42 -42.66 -4.42
N ALA A 21 -9.54 -41.81 -4.96
CA ALA A 21 -9.84 -40.86 -6.01
C ALA A 21 -10.03 -41.58 -7.36
N PRO A 22 -10.93 -41.15 -8.23
CA PRO A 22 -10.86 -41.50 -9.64
C PRO A 22 -10.09 -40.44 -10.41
N LEU A 23 -9.10 -40.92 -11.14
CA LEU A 23 -8.44 -40.24 -12.25
C LEU A 23 -9.46 -40.04 -13.37
N ILE A 24 -9.69 -38.83 -13.78
CA ILE A 24 -10.34 -38.51 -15.06
C ILE A 24 -9.30 -37.83 -15.93
N ALA A 25 -8.86 -38.59 -16.91
CA ALA A 25 -8.14 -38.11 -18.09
C ALA A 25 -9.16 -37.75 -19.16
N ALA A 26 -9.06 -36.57 -19.74
CA ALA A 26 -9.62 -36.27 -21.07
C ALA A 26 -8.98 -34.97 -21.57
N ALA A 27 -8.17 -35.10 -22.51
CA ALA A 27 -8.37 -34.87 -23.95
C ALA A 27 -8.03 -33.41 -24.35
N VAL A 28 -6.87 -33.35 -25.00
CA VAL A 28 -6.34 -32.28 -25.85
C VAL A 28 -7.29 -32.07 -27.05
N ALA A 29 -7.70 -30.82 -27.27
CA ALA A 29 -8.23 -30.40 -28.56
C ALA A 29 -7.40 -29.19 -29.05
N VAL A 30 -6.57 -29.49 -30.04
CA VAL A 30 -5.89 -28.53 -30.91
C VAL A 30 -6.93 -28.01 -31.91
N VAL A 31 -7.10 -26.68 -31.99
CA VAL A 31 -7.74 -26.05 -33.15
C VAL A 31 -6.85 -24.94 -33.67
N ALA A 32 -6.58 -25.09 -34.95
CA ALA A 32 -5.63 -24.36 -35.76
C ALA A 32 -6.07 -22.93 -36.09
N ALA A 33 -5.07 -22.19 -36.48
CA ALA A 33 -4.97 -20.87 -37.09
C ALA A 33 -6.06 -20.49 -38.11
N LEU A 34 -6.43 -19.20 -38.10
CA LEU A 34 -6.76 -18.46 -39.30
C LEU A 34 -6.22 -17.03 -39.21
N ALA A 35 -5.27 -16.74 -40.02
CA ALA A 35 -4.77 -15.42 -40.33
C ALA A 35 -5.79 -14.69 -41.21
N VAL A 36 -6.10 -13.44 -40.88
CA VAL A 36 -6.73 -12.50 -41.81
C VAL A 36 -5.90 -11.22 -41.83
N THR A 37 -5.21 -11.03 -42.91
CA THR A 37 -4.58 -9.79 -43.38
C THR A 37 -5.58 -8.93 -44.10
N ALA A 38 -5.42 -7.63 -44.02
CA ALA A 38 -5.85 -6.51 -44.86
C ALA A 38 -6.72 -5.48 -44.10
N ALA A 39 -6.60 -4.20 -44.21
CA ALA A 39 -6.12 -3.34 -45.28
C ALA A 39 -5.82 -1.94 -44.68
N VAL A 40 -4.89 -1.27 -45.32
CA VAL A 40 -4.56 0.15 -45.24
C VAL A 40 -5.76 1.00 -45.61
N GLY A 41 -6.09 1.98 -44.75
CA GLY A 41 -7.05 3.05 -45.04
C GLY A 41 -6.48 4.40 -44.59
N LEU A 42 -5.88 5.13 -45.52
CA LEU A 42 -5.54 6.54 -45.40
C LEU A 42 -6.87 7.34 -45.45
N GLY A 43 -7.10 8.17 -44.46
CA GLY A 43 -8.19 9.14 -44.48
C GLY A 43 -7.89 10.25 -43.48
N GLY A 44 -7.44 11.38 -43.99
CA GLY A 44 -7.27 12.60 -43.21
C GLY A 44 -8.66 13.24 -42.96
N GLY A 45 -8.77 13.93 -41.85
CA GLY A 45 -9.91 14.73 -41.48
C GLY A 45 -9.55 15.61 -40.31
N ASP A 46 -9.22 16.88 -40.61
CA ASP A 46 -9.11 17.94 -39.65
C ASP A 46 -10.46 18.26 -39.06
N ASP A 47 -10.65 18.10 -37.76
CA ASP A 47 -11.74 18.75 -37.03
C ASP A 47 -11.20 19.32 -35.70
N LYS A 48 -11.12 20.65 -35.71
CA LYS A 48 -10.98 21.49 -34.52
C LYS A 48 -12.23 21.35 -33.67
N ALA A 49 -12.12 20.92 -32.45
CA ALA A 49 -13.08 21.15 -31.41
C ALA A 49 -12.41 21.61 -30.12
N ALA A 50 -12.97 22.66 -29.61
CA ALA A 50 -12.51 23.49 -28.50
C ALA A 50 -12.51 22.76 -27.16
N GLY A 51 -11.62 23.24 -26.28
CA GLY A 51 -11.25 22.73 -24.99
C GLY A 51 -12.37 22.53 -23.98
N SER A 52 -12.16 21.49 -23.21
CA SER A 52 -12.63 21.38 -21.83
C SER A 52 -11.47 20.79 -21.04
N GLY A 53 -10.98 21.56 -20.08
CA GLY A 53 -9.86 21.19 -19.22
C GLY A 53 -10.24 19.98 -18.37
N ASN A 54 -9.87 18.82 -18.83
CA ASN A 54 -9.91 17.61 -18.04
C ASN A 54 -8.47 17.36 -17.57
N GLY A 55 -8.25 17.53 -16.26
CA GLY A 55 -6.96 17.23 -15.66
C GLY A 55 -6.59 15.78 -16.00
N THR A 56 -5.66 15.64 -16.92
CA THR A 56 -5.04 14.36 -17.24
C THR A 56 -4.36 13.84 -16.00
N VAL A 57 -5.01 12.89 -15.32
CA VAL A 57 -4.29 11.96 -14.46
C VAL A 57 -3.24 11.32 -15.35
N ALA A 58 -1.98 11.60 -15.09
CA ALA A 58 -0.87 10.98 -15.78
C ALA A 58 -1.02 9.47 -15.59
N ALA A 59 -1.48 8.78 -16.62
CA ALA A 59 -1.39 7.33 -16.65
C ALA A 59 0.09 7.00 -16.53
N ILE A 60 0.47 6.42 -15.40
CA ILE A 60 1.83 5.92 -15.19
C ILE A 60 1.95 4.67 -16.06
N SER A 61 2.30 4.85 -17.34
CA SER A 61 2.80 3.79 -18.20
C SER A 61 4.25 3.52 -17.83
N GLY A 62 4.47 3.11 -16.60
CA GLY A 62 5.72 2.50 -16.16
C GLY A 62 5.72 1.08 -16.70
N GLY A 63 6.39 0.87 -17.85
CA GLY A 63 6.77 -0.47 -18.24
C GLY A 63 7.60 -1.06 -17.10
N SER A 64 7.07 -2.05 -16.40
CA SER A 64 7.83 -2.83 -15.44
C SER A 64 8.80 -3.69 -16.23
N ASP A 65 10.00 -3.18 -16.47
CA ASP A 65 11.12 -4.09 -16.57
C ASP A 65 11.37 -4.60 -15.15
N GLY A 66 11.19 -5.86 -14.89
CA GLY A 66 11.11 -6.50 -13.56
C GLY A 66 12.33 -6.33 -12.63
N THR A 67 12.99 -5.17 -12.64
CA THR A 67 14.25 -4.91 -11.94
C THR A 67 14.25 -3.67 -11.03
N LYS A 68 13.23 -2.80 -11.08
CA LYS A 68 13.17 -1.60 -10.23
C LYS A 68 11.90 -1.57 -9.39
N ALA A 69 12.07 -1.77 -8.09
CA ALA A 69 11.00 -1.63 -7.11
C ALA A 69 10.52 -0.18 -6.96
N ALA A 70 11.37 0.79 -7.27
CA ALA A 70 11.08 2.21 -7.19
C ALA A 70 10.97 2.84 -8.58
N THR A 71 9.92 3.63 -8.79
CA THR A 71 9.79 4.50 -9.97
C THR A 71 10.21 5.91 -9.59
N VAL A 72 11.21 6.46 -10.31
CA VAL A 72 11.60 7.86 -10.16
C VAL A 72 10.78 8.71 -11.12
N LEU A 73 10.16 9.76 -10.62
CA LEU A 73 9.28 10.63 -11.38
C LEU A 73 10.05 11.78 -12.03
N ASP A 74 9.81 12.04 -13.30
CA ASP A 74 10.29 13.25 -13.99
C ASP A 74 9.63 14.53 -13.46
N ARG A 75 8.37 14.42 -13.00
CA ARG A 75 7.62 15.51 -12.37
C ARG A 75 7.24 15.11 -10.95
N PRO A 76 7.91 15.69 -9.95
CA PRO A 76 7.65 15.36 -8.57
C PRO A 76 6.31 15.90 -8.09
N PHE A 77 5.72 15.22 -7.13
CA PHE A 77 4.55 15.71 -6.41
C PHE A 77 4.96 16.74 -5.35
N THR A 78 4.17 17.77 -5.20
CA THR A 78 4.24 18.62 -4.02
C THR A 78 3.62 17.90 -2.84
N LYS A 79 4.27 17.95 -1.67
CA LYS A 79 3.74 17.35 -0.43
C LYS A 79 2.32 17.87 -0.19
N PRO A 80 1.31 17.00 0.06
CA PRO A 80 -0.07 17.43 0.14
C PRO A 80 -0.33 18.37 1.31
N ASP A 81 -1.23 19.34 1.09
CA ASP A 81 -1.69 20.24 2.13
C ASP A 81 -2.76 19.55 2.96
N LEU A 82 -2.34 18.89 4.02
CA LEU A 82 -3.18 18.09 4.88
C LEU A 82 -2.99 18.46 6.34
N VAL A 83 -4.08 18.86 6.97
CA VAL A 83 -4.15 19.05 8.41
C VAL A 83 -5.14 18.04 8.96
N LEU A 84 -4.62 17.03 9.64
CA LEU A 84 -5.36 15.88 10.17
C LEU A 84 -5.14 15.74 11.69
N THR A 85 -5.67 14.66 12.26
CA THR A 85 -5.52 14.32 13.68
C THR A 85 -4.56 13.13 13.81
N ASP A 86 -3.58 13.25 14.69
CA ASP A 86 -2.62 12.17 14.96
C ASP A 86 -3.16 11.12 15.95
N THR A 87 -2.34 10.10 16.24
CA THR A 87 -2.68 9.01 17.19
C THR A 87 -2.86 9.47 18.63
N LYS A 88 -2.46 10.69 18.97
CA LYS A 88 -2.64 11.31 20.30
C LYS A 88 -3.85 12.25 20.34
N GLY A 89 -4.62 12.33 19.25
CA GLY A 89 -5.74 13.25 19.13
C GLY A 89 -5.33 14.70 18.90
N GLN A 90 -4.08 14.95 18.52
CA GLN A 90 -3.56 16.29 18.28
C GLN A 90 -3.62 16.65 16.79
N LYS A 91 -3.80 17.94 16.52
CA LYS A 91 -3.73 18.47 15.15
C LYS A 91 -2.34 18.30 14.58
N PHE A 92 -2.26 17.70 13.40
CA PHE A 92 -1.01 17.44 12.67
C PHE A 92 -1.07 18.09 11.29
N ASP A 93 -0.27 19.10 11.07
CA ASP A 93 -0.03 19.71 9.75
C ASP A 93 1.10 18.94 9.06
N LEU A 94 0.74 18.16 8.03
CA LEU A 94 1.68 17.29 7.35
C LEU A 94 2.86 18.06 6.75
N ARG A 95 2.61 19.16 6.05
CA ARG A 95 3.68 19.97 5.46
C ARG A 95 4.59 20.58 6.51
N ALA A 96 4.01 21.23 7.51
CA ALA A 96 4.79 21.95 8.51
C ALA A 96 5.62 21.00 9.37
N GLN A 97 5.05 19.87 9.81
CA GLN A 97 5.72 18.97 10.75
C GLN A 97 6.71 18.02 10.09
N THR A 98 6.60 17.81 8.77
CA THR A 98 7.55 16.99 8.01
C THR A 98 8.46 17.81 7.09
N LYS A 99 8.45 19.14 7.19
CA LYS A 99 9.30 20.04 6.39
C LYS A 99 10.78 19.72 6.63
N GLY A 100 11.52 19.56 5.53
CA GLY A 100 12.96 19.28 5.58
C GLY A 100 13.31 17.89 6.12
N LYS A 101 12.34 16.97 6.21
CA LYS A 101 12.56 15.61 6.68
C LYS A 101 12.30 14.60 5.56
N PRO A 102 13.15 13.57 5.42
CA PRO A 102 12.85 12.46 4.53
C PRO A 102 11.54 11.81 4.98
N THR A 103 10.54 11.78 4.09
CA THR A 103 9.18 11.37 4.48
C THR A 103 8.63 10.35 3.51
N LEU A 104 8.18 9.21 4.01
CA LEU A 104 7.36 8.25 3.27
C LEU A 104 5.89 8.49 3.63
N ILE A 105 5.03 8.59 2.63
CA ILE A 105 3.57 8.75 2.83
C ILE A 105 2.87 7.57 2.17
N TYR A 106 1.98 6.93 2.92
CA TYR A 106 1.14 5.83 2.48
C TYR A 106 -0.31 6.06 2.89
N PHE A 107 -1.25 5.84 1.96
CA PHE A 107 -2.68 5.89 2.21
C PHE A 107 -3.22 4.46 2.30
N GLY A 108 -3.77 4.08 3.44
CA GLY A 108 -4.26 2.74 3.69
C GLY A 108 -5.30 2.68 4.79
N TYR A 109 -5.68 1.49 5.25
CA TYR A 109 -6.61 1.30 6.35
C TYR A 109 -6.23 0.10 7.21
N THR A 110 -6.57 0.15 8.51
CA THR A 110 -6.12 -0.86 9.48
C THR A 110 -6.75 -2.23 9.27
N HIS A 111 -7.94 -2.28 8.69
CA HIS A 111 -8.68 -3.50 8.41
C HIS A 111 -8.33 -4.13 7.04
N CYS A 112 -7.31 -3.63 6.37
CA CYS A 112 -6.76 -4.25 5.16
C CYS A 112 -6.16 -5.62 5.51
N PRO A 113 -6.60 -6.71 4.85
CA PRO A 113 -6.18 -8.05 5.25
C PRO A 113 -4.75 -8.41 4.86
N ASP A 114 -4.14 -7.68 3.93
CA ASP A 114 -2.90 -8.11 3.26
C ASP A 114 -1.91 -6.95 3.02
N VAL A 115 -2.15 -6.11 2.05
CA VAL A 115 -1.16 -5.14 1.52
C VAL A 115 -0.72 -4.11 2.55
N CYS A 116 -1.64 -3.52 3.32
CA CYS A 116 -1.29 -2.46 4.28
C CYS A 116 -0.35 -2.94 5.40
N PRO A 117 -0.63 -4.05 6.12
CA PRO A 117 0.28 -4.55 7.14
C PRO A 117 1.61 -5.01 6.54
N LEU A 118 1.61 -5.61 5.35
CA LEU A 118 2.83 -6.03 4.67
C LEU A 118 3.71 -4.82 4.32
N THR A 119 3.14 -3.77 3.73
CA THR A 119 3.86 -2.54 3.39
C THR A 119 4.48 -1.89 4.63
N MET A 120 3.71 -1.72 5.71
CA MET A 120 4.21 -1.13 6.95
C MET A 120 5.32 -1.98 7.58
N SER A 121 5.17 -3.29 7.58
CA SER A 121 6.19 -4.22 8.09
C SER A 121 7.48 -4.16 7.27
N ASN A 122 7.38 -4.16 5.93
CA ASN A 122 8.56 -4.07 5.04
C ASN A 122 9.35 -2.77 5.29
N ILE A 123 8.65 -1.64 5.39
CA ILE A 123 9.27 -0.35 5.70
C ILE A 123 9.93 -0.38 7.10
N ALA A 124 9.25 -0.95 8.11
CA ALA A 124 9.77 -1.02 9.47
C ALA A 124 11.04 -1.88 9.55
N ILE A 125 11.07 -3.03 8.89
CA ILE A 125 12.24 -3.92 8.84
C ILE A 125 13.40 -3.21 8.14
N ALA A 126 13.17 -2.57 7.01
CA ALA A 126 14.19 -1.82 6.29
C ALA A 126 14.71 -0.62 7.11
N LYS A 127 13.81 0.14 7.75
CA LYS A 127 14.17 1.24 8.64
C LYS A 127 15.09 0.79 9.78
N LYS A 128 14.85 -0.36 10.39
CA LYS A 128 15.68 -0.93 11.46
C LYS A 128 17.11 -1.29 11.01
N GLN A 129 17.34 -1.47 9.71
CA GLN A 129 18.68 -1.71 9.17
C GLN A 129 19.53 -0.43 9.03
N LEU A 130 18.90 0.75 9.13
CA LEU A 130 19.60 2.03 9.10
C LEU A 130 20.37 2.28 10.41
N PRO A 131 21.44 3.10 10.37
CA PRO A 131 22.02 3.68 11.58
C PRO A 131 20.95 4.41 12.41
N LYS A 132 21.03 4.34 13.74
CA LYS A 132 20.01 4.93 14.64
C LYS A 132 19.71 6.40 14.32
N ALA A 133 20.74 7.19 14.05
CA ALA A 133 20.60 8.60 13.69
C ALA A 133 19.75 8.82 12.41
N ASP A 134 19.80 7.89 11.47
CA ASP A 134 19.03 7.94 10.23
C ASP A 134 17.61 7.39 10.40
N GLN A 135 17.44 6.37 11.27
CA GLN A 135 16.12 5.93 11.70
C GLN A 135 15.30 7.09 12.30
N ASP A 136 15.94 7.93 13.12
CA ASP A 136 15.29 9.04 13.81
C ASP A 136 14.93 10.22 12.87
N LYS A 137 15.64 10.36 11.76
CA LYS A 137 15.33 11.36 10.72
C LYS A 137 14.12 10.95 9.86
N LEU A 138 14.02 9.66 9.52
CA LEU A 138 13.02 9.15 8.58
C LEU A 138 11.62 9.22 9.20
N GLN A 139 10.75 9.99 8.57
CA GLN A 139 9.33 10.05 8.90
C GLN A 139 8.55 9.06 8.03
N VAL A 140 7.75 8.21 8.63
CA VAL A 140 6.79 7.33 7.93
C VAL A 140 5.40 7.72 8.37
N VAL A 141 4.60 8.19 7.41
CA VAL A 141 3.26 8.70 7.65
C VAL A 141 2.24 7.78 7.01
N PHE A 142 1.38 7.22 7.82
CA PHE A 142 0.22 6.45 7.41
C PHE A 142 -1.02 7.35 7.51
N VAL A 143 -1.71 7.57 6.41
CA VAL A 143 -2.96 8.33 6.36
C VAL A 143 -4.10 7.33 6.13
N THR A 144 -5.07 7.28 7.04
CA THR A 144 -6.17 6.33 6.86
C THR A 144 -7.08 6.72 5.70
N THR A 145 -7.57 5.72 4.99
CA THR A 145 -8.65 5.84 3.99
C THR A 145 -10.01 5.40 4.55
N ASP A 146 -10.05 5.05 5.84
CA ASP A 146 -11.24 4.58 6.54
C ASP A 146 -11.38 5.24 7.92
N PRO A 147 -11.54 6.57 7.97
CA PRO A 147 -11.49 7.30 9.23
C PRO A 147 -12.64 6.98 10.21
N GLU A 148 -13.73 6.38 9.71
CA GLU A 148 -14.83 5.96 10.59
C GLU A 148 -14.42 4.82 11.52
N ARG A 149 -13.62 3.85 11.03
CA ARG A 149 -13.11 2.73 11.82
C ARG A 149 -11.72 3.01 12.40
N ASP A 150 -10.89 3.73 11.66
CA ASP A 150 -9.50 4.02 12.01
C ASP A 150 -9.40 5.32 12.81
N THR A 151 -9.91 5.31 14.02
CA THR A 151 -9.76 6.43 14.96
C THR A 151 -8.31 6.62 15.38
N SER A 152 -7.98 7.75 15.98
CA SER A 152 -6.65 8.00 16.57
C SER A 152 -6.20 6.86 17.50
N ALA A 153 -7.12 6.33 18.32
CA ALA A 153 -6.84 5.25 19.23
C ALA A 153 -6.55 3.92 18.52
N GLU A 154 -7.31 3.61 17.46
CA GLU A 154 -7.09 2.38 16.68
C GLU A 154 -5.78 2.45 15.89
N LEU A 155 -5.48 3.57 15.25
CA LEU A 155 -4.17 3.77 14.60
C LEU A 155 -3.02 3.67 15.60
N GLY A 156 -3.18 4.21 16.81
CA GLY A 156 -2.17 4.15 17.87
C GLY A 156 -1.89 2.73 18.37
N LYS A 157 -2.84 1.80 18.26
CA LYS A 157 -2.65 0.38 18.57
C LYS A 157 -2.08 -0.39 17.37
N TRP A 158 -2.60 -0.11 16.17
CA TRP A 158 -2.28 -0.88 14.98
C TRP A 158 -0.86 -0.62 14.45
N LEU A 159 -0.43 0.65 14.39
CA LEU A 159 0.88 1.01 13.81
C LEU A 159 2.08 0.38 14.51
N PRO A 160 2.16 0.31 15.85
CA PRO A 160 3.23 -0.41 16.53
C PRO A 160 3.24 -1.91 16.24
N ALA A 161 2.06 -2.50 15.99
CA ALA A 161 1.93 -3.94 15.72
C ALA A 161 2.22 -4.29 14.26
N ALA A 162 1.77 -3.47 13.31
CA ALA A 162 1.94 -3.70 11.88
C ALA A 162 3.28 -3.17 11.33
N GLY A 163 3.91 -2.22 12.03
CA GLY A 163 5.11 -1.54 11.57
C GLY A 163 6.08 -1.18 12.69
N ASP A 164 6.08 0.07 13.08
CA ASP A 164 7.01 0.61 14.07
C ASP A 164 6.32 1.68 14.94
N PRO A 165 6.60 1.74 16.28
CA PRO A 165 5.99 2.74 17.17
C PRO A 165 6.30 4.21 16.79
N SER A 166 7.34 4.44 16.01
CA SER A 166 7.70 5.78 15.52
C SER A 166 6.90 6.23 14.29
N PHE A 167 6.07 5.36 13.71
CA PHE A 167 5.26 5.73 12.56
C PHE A 167 4.14 6.68 12.98
N ILE A 168 3.86 7.64 12.12
CA ILE A 168 2.87 8.69 12.33
C ILE A 168 1.57 8.23 11.68
N GLY A 169 0.54 8.03 12.49
CA GLY A 169 -0.81 7.71 12.00
C GLY A 169 -1.68 8.95 11.97
N LEU A 170 -2.37 9.18 10.86
CA LEU A 170 -3.24 10.34 10.66
C LEU A 170 -4.65 9.90 10.28
N THR A 171 -5.64 10.49 10.92
CA THR A 171 -7.07 10.32 10.65
C THR A 171 -7.78 11.67 10.63
N GLY A 172 -9.00 11.72 10.10
CA GLY A 172 -9.76 12.96 10.04
C GLY A 172 -10.99 12.85 9.15
N ASP A 173 -11.45 13.97 8.62
CA ASP A 173 -12.56 13.98 7.66
C ASP A 173 -12.16 13.31 6.34
N PHE A 174 -13.00 12.39 5.85
CA PHE A 174 -12.71 11.64 4.63
C PHE A 174 -12.52 12.53 3.41
N THR A 175 -13.31 13.58 3.27
CA THR A 175 -13.24 14.51 2.12
C THR A 175 -11.90 15.25 2.12
N THR A 176 -11.43 15.64 3.29
CA THR A 176 -10.10 16.25 3.48
C THR A 176 -8.99 15.28 3.09
N ILE A 177 -9.08 14.03 3.55
CA ILE A 177 -8.11 12.97 3.21
C ILE A 177 -8.10 12.71 1.71
N GLN A 178 -9.29 12.57 1.10
CA GLN A 178 -9.43 12.34 -0.34
C GLN A 178 -8.85 13.49 -1.17
N ALA A 179 -9.09 14.74 -0.76
CA ALA A 179 -8.54 15.91 -1.44
C ALA A 179 -7.00 15.92 -1.38
N GLY A 180 -6.41 15.57 -0.24
CA GLY A 180 -4.96 15.46 -0.08
C GLY A 180 -4.35 14.30 -0.89
N ALA A 181 -5.01 13.15 -0.92
CA ALA A 181 -4.58 12.01 -1.73
C ALA A 181 -4.53 12.35 -3.23
N ARG A 182 -5.55 13.06 -3.72
CA ARG A 182 -5.61 13.54 -5.12
C ARG A 182 -4.47 14.48 -5.50
N GLN A 183 -3.97 15.31 -4.57
CA GLN A 183 -2.84 16.21 -4.84
C GLN A 183 -1.56 15.46 -5.23
N ILE A 184 -1.45 14.20 -4.84
CA ILE A 184 -0.30 13.34 -5.15
C ILE A 184 -0.69 12.14 -6.02
N GLY A 185 -1.77 12.27 -6.79
CA GLY A 185 -2.17 11.29 -7.79
C GLY A 185 -2.79 10.00 -7.23
N ILE A 186 -3.13 9.95 -5.93
CA ILE A 186 -3.77 8.80 -5.31
C ILE A 186 -5.29 9.00 -5.32
N GLY A 187 -5.99 8.10 -6.01
CA GLY A 187 -7.46 8.02 -6.00
C GLY A 187 -7.92 7.12 -4.86
N ILE A 188 -8.79 7.64 -4.01
CA ILE A 188 -9.48 6.86 -2.97
C ILE A 188 -10.97 7.17 -3.02
N ASP A 189 -11.80 6.15 -2.78
CA ASP A 189 -13.24 6.27 -2.69
C ASP A 189 -13.71 6.02 -1.25
N PRO A 190 -14.90 6.52 -0.88
CA PRO A 190 -15.48 6.23 0.42
C PRO A 190 -15.57 4.73 0.69
N PRO A 191 -15.36 4.30 1.94
CA PRO A 191 -15.53 2.91 2.33
C PRO A 191 -16.91 2.38 1.92
N LYS A 192 -16.94 1.19 1.33
CA LYS A 192 -18.15 0.58 0.82
C LYS A 192 -18.53 -0.64 1.65
N LYS A 193 -19.76 -0.66 2.14
CA LYS A 193 -20.31 -1.83 2.81
C LYS A 193 -20.80 -2.84 1.78
N GLU A 194 -20.27 -4.04 1.84
CA GLU A 194 -20.66 -5.15 0.98
C GLU A 194 -21.91 -5.87 1.53
N LYS A 195 -22.51 -6.74 0.70
CA LYS A 195 -23.76 -7.45 1.05
C LYS A 195 -23.63 -8.40 2.23
N ASP A 196 -22.44 -8.91 2.48
CA ASP A 196 -22.11 -9.79 3.62
C ASP A 196 -21.83 -9.02 4.91
N GLY A 197 -21.93 -7.70 4.88
CA GLY A 197 -21.67 -6.82 6.01
C GLY A 197 -20.21 -6.39 6.17
N SER A 198 -19.29 -6.92 5.38
CA SER A 198 -17.91 -6.46 5.34
C SER A 198 -17.80 -5.04 4.80
N VAL A 199 -16.77 -4.32 5.20
CA VAL A 199 -16.48 -2.96 4.68
C VAL A 199 -15.14 -3.00 3.96
N VAL A 200 -15.18 -2.66 2.70
CA VAL A 200 -14.00 -2.52 1.84
C VAL A 200 -13.67 -1.05 1.67
N SER A 201 -12.45 -0.68 1.99
CA SER A 201 -11.91 0.65 1.74
C SER A 201 -10.88 0.56 0.61
N MET A 202 -10.90 1.55 -0.27
CA MET A 202 -9.88 1.68 -1.29
C MET A 202 -8.63 2.30 -0.65
N HIS A 203 -7.47 1.73 -0.91
CA HIS A 203 -6.19 2.25 -0.44
C HIS A 203 -5.32 2.70 -1.61
N GLY A 204 -4.37 3.59 -1.34
CA GLY A 204 -3.32 3.88 -2.30
C GLY A 204 -2.36 2.69 -2.37
N ALA A 205 -2.15 2.13 -3.56
CA ALA A 205 -1.20 1.02 -3.73
C ALA A 205 0.28 1.48 -3.62
N GLN A 206 0.53 2.79 -3.53
CA GLN A 206 1.87 3.35 -3.59
C GLN A 206 2.30 4.01 -2.28
N VAL A 207 3.58 3.82 -1.95
CA VAL A 207 4.29 4.66 -0.99
C VAL A 207 5.04 5.74 -1.76
N ILE A 208 4.86 7.00 -1.36
CA ILE A 208 5.54 8.12 -1.99
C ILE A 208 6.63 8.64 -1.06
N ALA A 209 7.87 8.72 -1.57
CA ALA A 209 9.00 9.26 -0.84
C ALA A 209 9.25 10.72 -1.19
N PHE A 210 9.25 11.56 -0.16
CA PHE A 210 9.49 13.00 -0.24
C PHE A 210 10.90 13.33 0.24
N SER A 211 11.62 14.09 -0.60
CA SER A 211 12.99 14.51 -0.34
C SER A 211 13.08 15.52 0.81
N PRO A 212 14.05 15.39 1.71
CA PRO A 212 14.29 16.37 2.77
C PRO A 212 14.84 17.72 2.26
N THR A 213 15.40 17.73 1.05
CA THR A 213 16.03 18.95 0.49
C THR A 213 15.06 19.83 -0.27
N THR A 214 14.05 19.24 -0.91
CA THR A 214 13.09 19.96 -1.77
C THR A 214 11.66 19.90 -1.27
N ASP A 215 11.34 19.04 -0.29
CA ASP A 215 9.97 18.71 0.15
C ASP A 215 9.06 18.17 -0.98
N GLN A 216 9.66 17.66 -2.06
CA GLN A 216 8.93 17.10 -3.20
C GLN A 216 9.07 15.59 -3.27
N GLY A 217 8.00 14.92 -3.75
CA GLY A 217 7.91 13.47 -3.91
C GLY A 217 8.39 13.02 -5.27
N TYR A 218 9.57 12.41 -5.33
CA TYR A 218 10.20 11.95 -6.56
C TYR A 218 10.08 10.44 -6.77
N VAL A 219 9.82 9.67 -5.72
CA VAL A 219 9.94 8.22 -5.78
C VAL A 219 8.65 7.56 -5.35
N LEU A 220 8.16 6.65 -6.20
CA LEU A 220 7.00 5.80 -5.95
C LEU A 220 7.46 4.37 -5.74
N TYR A 221 6.96 3.74 -4.68
CA TYR A 221 7.06 2.31 -4.42
C TYR A 221 5.69 1.67 -4.61
N GLY A 222 5.62 0.58 -5.36
CA GLY A 222 4.41 -0.21 -5.56
C GLY A 222 4.14 -1.17 -4.39
N GLU A 223 3.01 -1.87 -4.46
CA GLU A 223 2.61 -2.85 -3.44
C GLU A 223 3.54 -4.08 -3.36
N ASP A 224 4.22 -4.42 -4.46
CA ASP A 224 5.18 -5.53 -4.52
C ASP A 224 6.57 -5.18 -3.96
N THR A 225 6.77 -3.96 -3.45
CA THR A 225 8.07 -3.51 -2.94
C THR A 225 8.45 -4.27 -1.67
N ARG A 226 9.63 -4.89 -1.69
CA ARG A 226 10.12 -5.75 -0.62
C ARG A 226 11.05 -5.00 0.34
N VAL A 227 11.39 -5.66 1.43
CA VAL A 227 12.33 -5.16 2.44
C VAL A 227 13.67 -4.75 1.82
N GLU A 228 14.22 -5.58 0.92
CA GLU A 228 15.51 -5.37 0.27
C GLU A 228 15.54 -4.09 -0.56
N ASP A 229 14.43 -3.80 -1.22
CA ASP A 229 14.27 -2.62 -2.06
C ASP A 229 14.29 -1.35 -1.21
N TYR A 230 13.50 -1.32 -0.14
CA TYR A 230 13.54 -0.21 0.83
C TYR A 230 14.92 -0.09 1.49
N ALA A 231 15.52 -1.19 1.92
CA ALA A 231 16.82 -1.17 2.59
C ALA A 231 17.94 -0.61 1.70
N LYS A 232 17.89 -0.87 0.40
CA LYS A 232 18.83 -0.32 -0.59
C LYS A 232 18.63 1.18 -0.80
N ASP A 233 17.38 1.65 -0.81
CA ASP A 233 17.03 2.99 -1.25
C ASP A 233 16.96 4.00 -0.10
N LEU A 234 16.51 3.61 1.10
CA LEU A 234 16.36 4.50 2.24
C LEU A 234 17.62 5.29 2.59
N PRO A 235 18.86 4.73 2.55
CA PRO A 235 20.07 5.51 2.81
C PRO A 235 20.28 6.68 1.84
N LYS A 236 19.84 6.55 0.58
CA LYS A 236 19.89 7.61 -0.42
C LYS A 236 18.80 8.65 -0.16
N LEU A 237 17.56 8.19 0.03
CA LEU A 237 16.40 9.06 0.29
C LEU A 237 16.62 9.96 1.50
N ILE A 238 17.23 9.47 2.58
CA ILE A 238 17.55 10.26 3.78
C ILE A 238 18.51 11.40 3.47
N LYS A 239 19.39 11.24 2.49
CA LYS A 239 20.31 12.27 2.01
C LYS A 239 19.67 13.22 0.99
N GLY A 240 18.45 12.91 0.53
CA GLY A 240 17.78 13.65 -0.55
C GLY A 240 18.21 13.22 -1.95
N GLU A 241 18.82 12.05 -2.07
CA GLU A 241 19.23 11.43 -3.34
C GLU A 241 18.12 10.48 -3.83
N ASN A 242 17.94 10.37 -5.14
CA ASN A 242 17.05 9.36 -5.74
C ASN A 242 17.74 7.99 -5.81
N PRO A 243 16.98 6.88 -5.76
CA PRO A 243 17.47 5.51 -5.89
C PRO A 243 18.20 5.21 -7.20
#